data_71611695082cd9a68477f15643f9f905
#
_entry.id   71611695082cd9a68477f15643f9f905
#
_cell.length_a   1.000
_cell.length_b   1.000
_cell.length_c   1.000
_cell.angle_alpha   90.00
_cell.angle_beta   90.00
_cell.angle_gamma   90.00
#
_symmetry.space_group_name_H-M   'P 1'
#
loop_
_entity.id
_entity.type
_entity.pdbx_description
1 polymer ?
#
loop_
_entity_poly.entity_id
_entity_poly.type
_entity_poly.pdbx_seq_one_letter_code
_entity_poly.pdbx_strand_id
1 'polypeptide(L)'
;MIIEYRLSGSERTEGGMTIDDGIEFAKIIQDHIDILHVTSGSYKDHVKTKAFSSMFDKHGCNLDLAEAIKKNVHIPVVAVGGFNSPQQIEDAIASGKCDFVAMGRQQFADPYFVNKARDDIEDEIAPCLRCSCFNPLDPDPDKRPIPSLWHCTVNPWGQRELRWRNAPKPSVSRNVVVIGGGVSGMYAAVTASDRGHKVTLLEKSDTLGGQLWFTEIDSDKEALKAFKDAMIARVKHRNIEV
;
A
#
# COMPACT_ATOMS: atom_id res chain seq x y z
N MET A 1 -4.26 25.63 -14.10
CA MET A 1 -4.02 24.14 -14.08
C MET A 1 -2.88 23.91 -13.12
N ILE A 2 -2.99 22.97 -12.18
CA ILE A 2 -1.89 22.62 -11.26
C ILE A 2 -0.94 21.69 -12.01
N ILE A 3 0.35 22.00 -11.98
CA ILE A 3 1.43 21.23 -12.62
C ILE A 3 2.25 20.56 -11.52
N GLU A 4 2.18 19.23 -11.45
CA GLU A 4 3.05 18.41 -10.62
C GLU A 4 4.14 17.80 -11.49
N TYR A 5 5.42 18.03 -11.11
CA TYR A 5 6.58 17.45 -11.79
C TYR A 5 7.18 16.35 -10.91
N ARG A 6 7.43 15.17 -11.49
CA ARG A 6 8.05 14.06 -10.78
C ARG A 6 9.54 13.96 -11.13
N LEU A 7 10.39 14.15 -10.11
CA LEU A 7 11.84 14.13 -10.19
C LEU A 7 12.41 12.92 -9.47
N SER A 8 13.40 12.24 -10.06
CA SER A 8 14.29 11.38 -9.32
C SER A 8 15.29 12.25 -8.56
N GLY A 9 15.16 12.38 -7.23
CA GLY A 9 16.08 13.20 -6.42
C GLY A 9 17.51 12.65 -6.42
N SER A 10 17.67 11.33 -6.67
CA SER A 10 18.94 10.67 -6.94
C SER A 10 18.66 9.35 -7.66
N GLU A 11 19.46 9.00 -8.65
CA GLU A 11 19.33 7.69 -9.32
C GLU A 11 19.95 6.55 -8.50
N ARG A 12 20.70 6.87 -7.44
CA ARG A 12 21.35 5.89 -6.54
C ARG A 12 22.19 4.85 -7.30
N THR A 13 22.82 5.25 -8.38
CA THR A 13 23.68 4.41 -9.22
C THR A 13 24.93 5.19 -9.62
N GLU A 14 26.02 4.46 -9.84
CA GLU A 14 27.28 5.06 -10.28
C GLU A 14 27.11 5.72 -11.67
N GLY A 15 27.58 6.95 -11.81
CA GLY A 15 27.45 7.76 -13.02
C GLY A 15 26.02 8.29 -13.27
N GLY A 16 25.08 8.01 -12.38
CA GLY A 16 23.72 8.54 -12.42
C GLY A 16 23.59 9.87 -11.67
N MET A 17 22.42 10.48 -11.74
CA MET A 17 22.10 11.76 -11.09
C MET A 17 22.21 11.64 -9.57
N THR A 18 22.98 12.54 -8.98
CA THR A 18 23.18 12.67 -7.53
C THR A 18 22.07 13.53 -6.91
N ILE A 19 22.05 13.61 -5.56
CA ILE A 19 21.11 14.50 -4.87
C ILE A 19 21.43 15.97 -5.16
N ASP A 20 22.70 16.32 -5.32
CA ASP A 20 23.09 17.71 -5.63
C ASP A 20 22.61 18.13 -7.03
N ASP A 21 22.70 17.24 -8.01
CA ASP A 21 22.13 17.44 -9.34
C ASP A 21 20.59 17.60 -9.28
N GLY A 22 19.94 16.77 -8.44
CA GLY A 22 18.50 16.85 -8.20
C GLY A 22 18.08 18.19 -7.58
N ILE A 23 18.84 18.70 -6.62
CA ILE A 23 18.60 20.00 -6.00
C ILE A 23 18.77 21.13 -7.02
N GLU A 24 19.86 21.12 -7.79
CA GLU A 24 20.09 22.16 -8.81
C GLU A 24 18.98 22.15 -9.89
N PHE A 25 18.57 20.97 -10.34
CA PHE A 25 17.46 20.86 -11.27
C PHE A 25 16.14 21.36 -10.66
N ALA A 26 15.86 21.03 -9.40
CA ALA A 26 14.66 21.50 -8.71
C ALA A 26 14.60 23.02 -8.60
N LYS A 27 15.73 23.68 -8.31
CA LYS A 27 15.83 25.14 -8.30
C LYS A 27 15.55 25.81 -9.66
N ILE A 28 15.92 25.12 -10.75
CA ILE A 28 15.67 25.66 -12.10
C ILE A 28 14.17 25.58 -12.43
N ILE A 29 13.50 24.50 -12.09
CA ILE A 29 12.13 24.27 -12.55
C ILE A 29 11.05 24.83 -11.62
N GLN A 30 11.36 25.15 -10.36
CA GLN A 30 10.38 25.53 -9.35
C GLN A 30 9.49 26.72 -9.74
N ASP A 31 9.96 27.66 -10.57
CA ASP A 31 9.15 28.78 -11.01
C ASP A 31 8.19 28.45 -12.17
N HIS A 32 8.23 27.22 -12.65
CA HIS A 32 7.43 26.72 -13.79
C HIS A 32 6.44 25.62 -13.42
N ILE A 33 6.43 25.16 -12.15
CA ILE A 33 5.59 24.11 -11.62
C ILE A 33 4.98 24.50 -10.28
N ASP A 34 3.91 23.84 -9.88
CA ASP A 34 3.24 24.13 -8.62
C ASP A 34 3.65 23.17 -7.49
N ILE A 35 3.99 21.92 -7.84
CA ILE A 35 4.31 20.85 -6.88
C ILE A 35 5.46 20.01 -7.42
N LEU A 36 6.41 19.67 -6.55
CA LEU A 36 7.53 18.78 -6.87
C LEU A 36 7.42 17.44 -6.17
N HIS A 37 7.28 16.36 -6.93
CA HIS A 37 7.18 14.99 -6.42
C HIS A 37 8.55 14.31 -6.49
N VAL A 38 9.15 14.03 -5.35
CA VAL A 38 10.50 13.48 -5.23
C VAL A 38 10.47 11.95 -5.09
N THR A 39 11.13 11.30 -6.04
CA THR A 39 11.34 9.84 -6.05
C THR A 39 12.83 9.50 -6.01
N SER A 40 13.19 8.26 -6.23
CA SER A 40 14.58 7.84 -6.44
C SER A 40 14.70 6.76 -7.49
N GLY A 41 15.93 6.54 -7.91
CA GLY A 41 16.32 5.34 -8.62
C GLY A 41 16.11 5.38 -10.12
N SER A 42 16.52 4.30 -10.72
CA SER A 42 16.44 4.04 -12.15
C SER A 42 15.72 2.72 -12.41
N TYR A 43 15.00 2.63 -13.53
CA TYR A 43 14.35 1.38 -13.95
C TYR A 43 15.34 0.28 -14.32
N LYS A 44 16.59 0.62 -14.66
CA LYS A 44 17.63 -0.35 -15.02
C LYS A 44 17.98 -1.29 -13.86
N ASP A 45 17.91 -0.77 -12.61
CA ASP A 45 18.11 -1.57 -11.40
C ASP A 45 17.16 -1.06 -10.29
N HIS A 46 15.87 -1.26 -10.51
CA HIS A 46 14.81 -0.67 -9.70
C HIS A 46 14.79 -1.14 -8.22
N VAL A 47 15.31 -2.33 -7.94
CA VAL A 47 15.38 -2.84 -6.56
C VAL A 47 16.54 -2.21 -5.82
N LYS A 48 17.76 -2.28 -6.38
CA LYS A 48 18.98 -1.73 -5.78
C LYS A 48 18.92 -0.21 -5.62
N THR A 49 18.35 0.47 -6.60
CA THR A 49 18.22 1.94 -6.60
C THR A 49 17.01 2.45 -5.81
N LYS A 50 16.17 1.56 -5.27
CA LYS A 50 14.94 1.87 -4.51
C LYS A 50 13.89 2.64 -5.31
N ALA A 51 13.89 2.52 -6.62
CA ALA A 51 12.80 3.03 -7.47
C ALA A 51 11.46 2.38 -7.05
N PHE A 52 11.52 1.10 -6.65
CA PHE A 52 10.44 0.39 -5.95
C PHE A 52 10.96 -0.15 -4.62
N SER A 53 10.54 0.46 -3.51
CA SER A 53 10.89 -0.05 -2.18
C SER A 53 10.40 -1.50 -2.02
N SER A 54 11.28 -2.35 -1.50
CA SER A 54 10.98 -3.74 -1.15
C SER A 54 10.51 -3.87 0.30
N MET A 55 10.09 -5.06 0.70
CA MET A 55 9.74 -5.35 2.09
C MET A 55 10.94 -5.25 3.07
N PHE A 56 12.16 -5.25 2.56
CA PHE A 56 13.39 -5.12 3.35
C PHE A 56 13.86 -3.67 3.50
N ASP A 57 13.26 -2.73 2.76
CA ASP A 57 13.57 -1.32 2.90
C ASP A 57 12.73 -0.71 4.04
N LYS A 58 13.28 0.30 4.72
CA LYS A 58 12.48 1.08 5.67
C LYS A 58 11.34 1.81 4.96
N HIS A 59 10.26 2.05 5.67
CA HIS A 59 9.20 2.94 5.19
C HIS A 59 9.73 4.36 5.03
N GLY A 60 9.23 5.10 4.03
CA GLY A 60 9.75 6.43 3.72
C GLY A 60 11.20 6.40 3.20
N CYS A 61 11.61 5.34 2.47
CA CYS A 61 13.01 5.14 2.04
C CYS A 61 13.59 6.26 1.16
N ASN A 62 12.76 7.18 0.67
CA ASN A 62 13.18 8.34 -0.13
C ASN A 62 12.88 9.68 0.58
N LEU A 63 12.50 9.65 1.85
CA LEU A 63 12.16 10.85 2.61
C LEU A 63 13.37 11.76 2.81
N ASP A 64 14.57 11.19 2.89
CA ASP A 64 15.85 11.92 2.93
C ASP A 64 16.07 12.81 1.70
N LEU A 65 15.71 12.29 0.51
CA LEU A 65 15.82 13.06 -0.73
C LEU A 65 14.77 14.19 -0.79
N ALA A 66 13.52 13.90 -0.37
CA ALA A 66 12.47 14.90 -0.30
C ALA A 66 12.85 16.04 0.67
N GLU A 67 13.37 15.70 1.86
CA GLU A 67 13.85 16.66 2.85
C GLU A 67 14.98 17.53 2.31
N ALA A 68 15.98 16.93 1.64
CA ALA A 68 17.10 17.67 1.07
C ALA A 68 16.65 18.66 0.00
N ILE A 69 15.74 18.24 -0.88
CA ILE A 69 15.21 19.13 -1.93
C ILE A 69 14.33 20.21 -1.31
N LYS A 70 13.43 19.87 -0.38
CA LYS A 70 12.53 20.83 0.27
C LYS A 70 13.27 21.99 0.94
N LYS A 71 14.43 21.75 1.50
CA LYS A 71 15.28 22.81 2.09
C LYS A 71 15.81 23.80 1.08
N ASN A 72 15.71 23.53 -0.22
CA ASN A 72 16.31 24.29 -1.30
C ASN A 72 15.30 24.88 -2.30
N VAL A 73 14.01 24.59 -2.15
CA VAL A 73 12.93 25.10 -3.01
C VAL A 73 11.85 25.79 -2.17
N HIS A 74 11.04 26.64 -2.83
CA HIS A 74 9.95 27.37 -2.16
C HIS A 74 8.56 26.80 -2.46
N ILE A 75 8.47 25.79 -3.33
CA ILE A 75 7.22 25.11 -3.68
C ILE A 75 6.99 23.86 -2.82
N PRO A 76 5.75 23.39 -2.68
CA PRO A 76 5.44 22.18 -1.97
C PRO A 76 6.13 20.94 -2.54
N VAL A 77 6.60 20.06 -1.63
CA VAL A 77 7.32 18.84 -1.97
C VAL A 77 6.52 17.61 -1.52
N VAL A 78 6.33 16.67 -2.45
CA VAL A 78 5.70 15.38 -2.21
C VAL A 78 6.77 14.31 -2.02
N ALA A 79 6.70 13.55 -0.93
CA ALA A 79 7.55 12.38 -0.71
C ALA A 79 6.85 11.09 -1.12
N VAL A 80 7.63 10.11 -1.58
CA VAL A 80 7.18 8.73 -1.81
C VAL A 80 8.23 7.76 -1.32
N GLY A 81 7.83 6.56 -0.89
CA GLY A 81 8.83 5.57 -0.46
C GLY A 81 8.28 4.44 0.40
N GLY A 82 7.17 3.82 -0.02
CA GLY A 82 6.64 2.63 0.64
C GLY A 82 5.92 2.90 1.95
N PHE A 83 5.32 4.07 2.12
CA PHE A 83 4.40 4.35 3.21
C PHE A 83 3.18 3.43 3.14
N ASN A 84 2.73 2.90 4.28
CA ASN A 84 1.59 1.99 4.36
C ASN A 84 0.74 2.14 5.62
N SER A 85 0.99 3.15 6.46
CA SER A 85 0.13 3.50 7.59
C SER A 85 -0.07 5.01 7.69
N PRO A 86 -1.21 5.47 8.25
CA PRO A 86 -1.49 6.90 8.50
C PRO A 86 -0.42 7.54 9.39
N GLN A 87 0.01 6.86 10.46
CA GLN A 87 1.01 7.39 11.39
C GLN A 87 2.35 7.68 10.70
N GLN A 88 2.82 6.79 9.80
CA GLN A 88 4.07 7.03 9.06
C GLN A 88 3.97 8.30 8.18
N ILE A 89 2.80 8.55 7.62
CA ILE A 89 2.55 9.73 6.77
C ILE A 89 2.51 10.99 7.63
N GLU A 90 1.79 10.95 8.74
CA GLU A 90 1.72 12.05 9.69
C GLU A 90 3.11 12.42 10.22
N ASP A 91 3.90 11.44 10.65
CA ASP A 91 5.27 11.65 11.14
C ASP A 91 6.17 12.30 10.08
N ALA A 92 6.02 11.89 8.81
CA ALA A 92 6.79 12.46 7.71
C ALA A 92 6.46 13.95 7.47
N ILE A 93 5.17 14.31 7.51
CA ILE A 93 4.69 15.68 7.30
C ILE A 93 4.99 16.54 8.54
N ALA A 94 4.65 16.06 9.74
CA ALA A 94 4.86 16.78 10.99
C ALA A 94 6.35 17.06 11.27
N SER A 95 7.26 16.18 10.81
CA SER A 95 8.70 16.42 10.89
C SER A 95 9.21 17.54 9.95
N GLY A 96 8.34 18.07 9.08
CA GLY A 96 8.70 19.11 8.12
C GLY A 96 9.53 18.63 6.93
N LYS A 97 9.68 17.33 6.73
CA LYS A 97 10.51 16.76 5.65
C LYS A 97 9.83 16.76 4.28
N CYS A 98 8.53 16.83 4.26
CA CYS A 98 7.71 16.96 3.05
C CYS A 98 6.41 17.70 3.38
N ASP A 99 5.67 18.14 2.35
CA ASP A 99 4.35 18.76 2.52
C ASP A 99 3.23 17.76 2.25
N PHE A 100 3.50 16.79 1.38
CA PHE A 100 2.56 15.74 1.00
C PHE A 100 3.27 14.40 0.91
N VAL A 101 2.50 13.32 0.98
CA VAL A 101 2.97 11.96 0.73
C VAL A 101 2.16 11.31 -0.38
N ALA A 102 2.88 10.72 -1.35
CA ALA A 102 2.27 9.94 -2.43
C ALA A 102 2.34 8.45 -2.11
N MET A 103 1.23 7.77 -2.36
CA MET A 103 1.07 6.33 -2.17
C MET A 103 0.60 5.67 -3.46
N GLY A 104 1.43 4.82 -4.07
CA GLY A 104 1.02 4.01 -5.22
C GLY A 104 0.47 2.64 -4.78
N ARG A 105 1.38 1.74 -4.41
CA ARG A 105 1.05 0.35 -4.06
C ARG A 105 0.12 0.21 -2.84
N GLN A 106 0.18 1.15 -1.89
CA GLN A 106 -0.74 1.15 -0.76
C GLN A 106 -2.18 1.40 -1.20
N GLN A 107 -2.43 2.31 -2.14
CA GLN A 107 -3.77 2.54 -2.69
C GLN A 107 -4.29 1.34 -3.50
N PHE A 108 -3.38 0.54 -4.04
CA PHE A 108 -3.77 -0.72 -4.68
C PHE A 108 -4.06 -1.84 -3.67
N ALA A 109 -3.34 -1.86 -2.54
CA ALA A 109 -3.58 -2.79 -1.44
C ALA A 109 -4.90 -2.48 -0.72
N ASP A 110 -5.16 -1.21 -0.46
CA ASP A 110 -6.41 -0.73 0.14
C ASP A 110 -6.87 0.59 -0.50
N PRO A 111 -7.78 0.54 -1.48
CA PRO A 111 -8.30 1.76 -2.14
C PRO A 111 -9.04 2.72 -1.21
N TYR A 112 -9.46 2.24 -0.04
CA TYR A 112 -10.18 3.03 0.96
C TYR A 112 -9.29 3.55 2.08
N PHE A 113 -7.97 3.46 1.95
CA PHE A 113 -6.98 3.87 2.94
C PHE A 113 -7.27 5.26 3.52
N VAL A 114 -7.40 6.27 2.67
CA VAL A 114 -7.62 7.66 3.10
C VAL A 114 -8.97 7.82 3.79
N ASN A 115 -10.02 7.15 3.29
CA ASN A 115 -11.33 7.20 3.92
C ASN A 115 -11.30 6.54 5.30
N LYS A 116 -10.64 5.41 5.44
CA LYS A 116 -10.50 4.71 6.73
C LYS A 116 -9.73 5.54 7.76
N ALA A 117 -8.63 6.18 7.33
CA ALA A 117 -7.88 7.09 8.20
C ALA A 117 -8.72 8.30 8.64
N ARG A 118 -9.52 8.88 7.73
CA ARG A 118 -10.40 10.00 8.06
C ARG A 118 -11.53 9.60 9.01
N ASP A 119 -12.06 8.39 8.85
CA ASP A 119 -13.27 7.92 9.53
C ASP A 119 -12.94 7.13 10.83
N ASP A 120 -11.68 7.21 11.32
CA ASP A 120 -11.17 6.57 12.55
C ASP A 120 -11.31 5.04 12.59
N ILE A 121 -11.19 4.38 11.40
CA ILE A 121 -11.20 2.92 11.25
C ILE A 121 -9.88 2.41 10.65
N GLU A 122 -8.78 2.96 11.14
CA GLU A 122 -7.42 2.66 10.66
C GLU A 122 -7.03 1.19 10.88
N ASP A 123 -7.57 0.56 11.91
CA ASP A 123 -7.34 -0.85 12.23
C ASP A 123 -7.88 -1.81 11.15
N GLU A 124 -8.74 -1.34 10.24
CA GLU A 124 -9.19 -2.10 9.06
C GLU A 124 -8.30 -1.89 7.82
N ILE A 125 -7.26 -1.07 7.87
CA ILE A 125 -6.41 -0.80 6.72
C ILE A 125 -5.55 -2.03 6.39
N ALA A 126 -5.69 -2.56 5.17
CA ALA A 126 -4.79 -3.59 4.65
C ALA A 126 -3.48 -2.95 4.17
N PRO A 127 -2.36 -3.16 4.85
CA PRO A 127 -1.10 -2.56 4.46
C PRO A 127 -0.52 -3.22 3.22
N CYS A 128 0.15 -2.44 2.38
CA CYS A 128 0.94 -2.96 1.28
C CYS A 128 2.15 -3.74 1.80
N LEU A 129 2.27 -5.01 1.44
CA LEU A 129 3.39 -5.87 1.85
C LEU A 129 4.70 -5.56 1.12
N ARG A 130 4.69 -4.67 0.15
CA ARG A 130 5.85 -4.35 -0.72
C ARG A 130 6.49 -5.59 -1.37
N CYS A 131 5.67 -6.62 -1.62
CA CYS A 131 6.06 -7.92 -2.17
C CYS A 131 6.40 -7.88 -3.67
N SER A 132 6.15 -6.74 -4.34
CA SER A 132 6.36 -6.52 -5.77
C SER A 132 5.62 -7.51 -6.70
N CYS A 133 4.65 -8.27 -6.21
CA CYS A 133 3.78 -9.13 -7.04
C CYS A 133 3.00 -8.34 -8.10
N PHE A 134 2.96 -7.03 -7.94
CA PHE A 134 2.37 -6.06 -8.85
C PHE A 134 3.35 -5.59 -9.94
N ASN A 135 4.58 -6.08 -9.97
CA ASN A 135 5.59 -5.56 -10.90
C ASN A 135 5.38 -6.10 -12.33
N PRO A 136 5.03 -5.23 -13.31
CA PRO A 136 4.92 -5.63 -14.72
C PRO A 136 6.27 -5.84 -15.42
N LEU A 137 7.37 -5.52 -14.72
CA LEU A 137 8.73 -5.48 -15.28
C LEU A 137 9.46 -6.81 -15.15
N ASP A 138 8.74 -7.94 -15.08
CA ASP A 138 9.38 -9.22 -15.32
C ASP A 138 9.85 -9.28 -16.78
N PRO A 139 11.16 -9.33 -17.03
CA PRO A 139 11.71 -9.21 -18.38
C PRO A 139 11.44 -10.43 -19.26
N ASP A 140 10.85 -11.49 -18.73
CA ASP A 140 10.59 -12.72 -19.49
C ASP A 140 9.08 -12.92 -19.73
N PRO A 141 8.54 -12.41 -20.86
CA PRO A 141 7.13 -12.56 -21.19
C PRO A 141 6.71 -14.02 -21.40
N ASP A 142 7.66 -14.90 -21.70
CA ASP A 142 7.38 -16.32 -22.01
C ASP A 142 7.25 -17.18 -20.74
N LYS A 143 7.70 -16.69 -19.59
CA LYS A 143 7.57 -17.38 -18.30
C LYS A 143 6.25 -17.16 -17.59
N ARG A 144 5.35 -16.35 -18.14
CA ARG A 144 4.04 -16.09 -17.55
C ARG A 144 2.99 -17.01 -18.15
N PRO A 145 2.52 -18.04 -17.44
CA PRO A 145 1.48 -18.93 -17.95
C PRO A 145 0.09 -18.25 -18.07
N ILE A 146 -0.07 -17.01 -17.61
CA ILE A 146 -1.33 -16.27 -17.67
C ILE A 146 -1.03 -14.83 -18.06
N PRO A 147 -1.62 -14.29 -19.15
CA PRO A 147 -1.49 -12.88 -19.47
C PRO A 147 -2.00 -12.05 -18.30
N SER A 148 -1.06 -11.45 -17.58
CA SER A 148 -1.20 -10.29 -16.71
C SER A 148 -2.54 -10.07 -16.01
N LEU A 149 -2.94 -10.94 -15.12
CA LEU A 149 -3.76 -10.48 -14.03
C LEU A 149 -2.81 -9.95 -12.97
N TRP A 150 -2.54 -8.68 -13.03
CA TRP A 150 -1.90 -7.95 -11.94
C TRP A 150 -2.73 -8.21 -10.69
N HIS A 151 -2.16 -8.84 -9.70
CA HIS A 151 -2.90 -9.16 -8.49
C HIS A 151 -2.16 -8.61 -7.29
N CYS A 152 -2.89 -8.28 -6.27
CA CYS A 152 -2.35 -7.89 -4.99
C CYS A 152 -2.47 -9.06 -4.01
N THR A 153 -1.43 -9.30 -3.24
CA THR A 153 -1.41 -10.36 -2.24
C THR A 153 -2.47 -10.15 -1.14
N VAL A 154 -2.77 -8.88 -0.82
CA VAL A 154 -3.71 -8.52 0.26
C VAL A 154 -5.04 -7.97 -0.23
N ASN A 155 -5.18 -7.68 -1.52
CA ASN A 155 -6.43 -7.19 -2.11
C ASN A 155 -6.91 -8.13 -3.22
N PRO A 156 -7.85 -9.04 -2.95
CA PRO A 156 -8.38 -9.96 -3.96
C PRO A 156 -9.21 -9.25 -5.04
N TRP A 157 -9.59 -8.00 -4.82
CA TRP A 157 -10.41 -7.20 -5.74
C TRP A 157 -9.57 -6.41 -6.74
N GLY A 158 -8.27 -6.32 -6.51
CA GLY A 158 -7.35 -5.62 -7.42
C GLY A 158 -7.57 -6.03 -8.87
N GLN A 159 -7.80 -5.04 -9.76
CA GLN A 159 -8.20 -5.17 -11.18
C GLN A 159 -9.57 -5.83 -11.45
N ARG A 160 -10.34 -6.07 -10.40
CA ARG A 160 -11.72 -6.61 -10.50
C ARG A 160 -12.74 -5.66 -9.89
N GLU A 161 -12.33 -4.43 -9.58
CA GLU A 161 -13.11 -3.44 -8.83
C GLU A 161 -14.45 -3.13 -9.52
N LEU A 162 -14.45 -2.97 -10.83
CA LEU A 162 -15.68 -2.72 -11.60
C LEU A 162 -16.64 -3.90 -11.54
N ARG A 163 -16.12 -5.12 -11.66
CA ARG A 163 -16.93 -6.34 -11.56
C ARG A 163 -17.58 -6.44 -10.19
N TRP A 164 -16.80 -6.12 -9.14
CA TRP A 164 -17.28 -6.17 -7.77
C TRP A 164 -18.30 -5.07 -7.46
N ARG A 165 -17.98 -3.83 -7.85
CA ARG A 165 -18.86 -2.68 -7.66
C ARG A 165 -20.21 -2.88 -8.32
N ASN A 166 -20.21 -3.49 -9.50
CA ASN A 166 -21.41 -3.74 -10.29
C ASN A 166 -22.07 -5.10 -10.00
N ALA A 167 -21.54 -5.87 -9.05
CA ALA A 167 -22.14 -7.14 -8.66
C ALA A 167 -23.55 -6.90 -8.07
N PRO A 168 -24.59 -7.59 -8.56
CA PRO A 168 -25.94 -7.39 -8.07
C PRO A 168 -26.02 -7.71 -6.58
N LYS A 169 -26.75 -6.87 -5.84
CA LYS A 169 -27.03 -7.17 -4.44
C LYS A 169 -27.89 -8.44 -4.35
N PRO A 170 -27.66 -9.29 -3.32
CA PRO A 170 -28.53 -10.44 -3.12
C PRO A 170 -29.98 -10.02 -2.91
N SER A 171 -30.91 -10.70 -3.55
CA SER A 171 -32.35 -10.45 -3.39
C SER A 171 -32.88 -10.91 -2.03
N VAL A 172 -32.17 -11.83 -1.37
CA VAL A 172 -32.56 -12.42 -0.09
C VAL A 172 -31.33 -12.54 0.82
N SER A 173 -31.48 -12.11 2.08
CA SER A 173 -30.48 -12.41 3.13
C SER A 173 -30.52 -13.91 3.46
N ARG A 174 -29.33 -14.50 3.63
CA ARG A 174 -29.17 -15.92 3.97
C ARG A 174 -28.32 -16.06 5.24
N ASN A 175 -28.48 -17.19 5.93
CA ASN A 175 -27.54 -17.61 6.94
C ASN A 175 -26.36 -18.30 6.23
N VAL A 176 -25.16 -17.78 6.43
CA VAL A 176 -23.92 -18.27 5.82
C VAL A 176 -23.02 -18.78 6.94
N VAL A 177 -22.58 -20.02 6.84
CA VAL A 177 -21.58 -20.57 7.75
C VAL A 177 -20.27 -20.70 7.00
N VAL A 178 -19.21 -20.08 7.54
CA VAL A 178 -17.84 -20.17 7.03
C VAL A 178 -17.04 -21.04 8.00
N ILE A 179 -16.31 -22.01 7.47
CA ILE A 179 -15.49 -22.92 8.29
C ILE A 179 -14.01 -22.57 8.07
N GLY A 180 -13.33 -22.20 9.15
CA GLY A 180 -11.93 -21.81 9.18
C GLY A 180 -11.73 -20.29 9.21
N GLY A 181 -11.11 -19.80 10.29
CA GLY A 181 -10.81 -18.38 10.54
C GLY A 181 -9.46 -17.91 10.00
N GLY A 182 -8.91 -18.60 8.99
CA GLY A 182 -7.76 -18.11 8.24
C GLY A 182 -8.13 -16.95 7.30
N VAL A 183 -7.15 -16.40 6.57
CA VAL A 183 -7.35 -15.23 5.69
C VAL A 183 -8.51 -15.41 4.72
N SER A 184 -8.59 -16.57 4.05
CA SER A 184 -9.66 -16.85 3.08
C SER A 184 -11.03 -16.89 3.73
N GLY A 185 -11.15 -17.51 4.92
CA GLY A 185 -12.40 -17.57 5.66
C GLY A 185 -12.83 -16.20 6.18
N MET A 186 -11.91 -15.43 6.73
CA MET A 186 -12.19 -14.05 7.15
C MET A 186 -12.66 -13.19 5.98
N TYR A 187 -12.00 -13.27 4.81
CA TYR A 187 -12.47 -12.57 3.60
C TYR A 187 -13.86 -13.01 3.15
N ALA A 188 -14.13 -14.30 3.17
CA ALA A 188 -15.46 -14.85 2.81
C ALA A 188 -16.53 -14.35 3.77
N ALA A 189 -16.26 -14.40 5.08
CA ALA A 189 -17.18 -13.96 6.12
C ALA A 189 -17.49 -12.45 6.01
N VAL A 190 -16.44 -11.61 5.91
CA VAL A 190 -16.56 -10.15 5.73
C VAL A 190 -17.35 -9.84 4.45
N THR A 191 -17.00 -10.49 3.34
CA THR A 191 -17.68 -10.28 2.07
C THR A 191 -19.17 -10.66 2.14
N ALA A 192 -19.50 -11.77 2.77
CA ALA A 192 -20.89 -12.20 2.93
C ALA A 192 -21.68 -11.23 3.81
N SER A 193 -21.07 -10.76 4.92
CA SER A 193 -21.66 -9.76 5.80
C SER A 193 -21.90 -8.43 5.10
N ASP A 194 -20.90 -7.89 4.36
CA ASP A 194 -21.00 -6.65 3.58
C ASP A 194 -22.08 -6.74 2.48
N ARG A 195 -22.41 -7.95 2.06
CA ARG A 195 -23.52 -8.21 1.12
C ARG A 195 -24.87 -8.40 1.81
N GLY A 196 -24.97 -8.27 3.13
CA GLY A 196 -26.23 -8.30 3.88
C GLY A 196 -26.67 -9.70 4.31
N HIS A 197 -25.79 -10.68 4.33
CA HIS A 197 -26.07 -12.00 4.88
C HIS A 197 -25.79 -12.04 6.39
N LYS A 198 -26.43 -12.96 7.10
CA LYS A 198 -26.10 -13.33 8.48
C LYS A 198 -24.97 -14.35 8.45
N VAL A 199 -23.86 -14.06 9.13
CA VAL A 199 -22.64 -14.87 9.02
C VAL A 199 -22.23 -15.43 10.36
N THR A 200 -21.95 -16.74 10.40
CA THR A 200 -21.27 -17.44 11.49
C THR A 200 -19.93 -17.95 10.96
N LEU A 201 -18.83 -17.57 11.60
CA LEU A 201 -17.47 -18.01 11.27
C LEU A 201 -16.99 -19.00 12.33
N LEU A 202 -16.81 -20.26 11.94
CA LEU A 202 -16.35 -21.32 12.83
C LEU A 202 -14.83 -21.47 12.73
N GLU A 203 -14.13 -21.30 13.84
CA GLU A 203 -12.70 -21.53 13.96
C GLU A 203 -12.42 -22.52 15.11
N LYS A 204 -11.53 -23.47 14.89
CA LYS A 204 -11.18 -24.49 15.89
C LYS A 204 -10.21 -24.00 16.96
N SER A 205 -9.47 -22.91 16.66
CA SER A 205 -8.50 -22.28 17.55
C SER A 205 -9.14 -21.14 18.30
N ASP A 206 -8.55 -20.72 19.41
CA ASP A 206 -9.00 -19.55 20.19
C ASP A 206 -8.72 -18.22 19.50
N THR A 207 -8.03 -18.26 18.35
CA THR A 207 -7.61 -17.06 17.60
C THR A 207 -7.87 -17.20 16.12
N LEU A 208 -8.23 -16.06 15.48
CA LEU A 208 -8.31 -15.94 14.04
C LEU A 208 -6.90 -15.69 13.44
N GLY A 209 -6.77 -15.88 12.12
CA GLY A 209 -5.53 -15.61 11.38
C GLY A 209 -4.92 -16.86 10.74
N GLY A 210 -5.25 -18.04 11.22
CA GLY A 210 -4.79 -19.31 10.64
C GLY A 210 -3.27 -19.39 10.53
N GLN A 211 -2.76 -19.69 9.36
CA GLN A 211 -1.31 -19.83 9.13
C GLN A 211 -0.51 -18.53 9.37
N LEU A 212 -1.13 -17.37 9.34
CA LEU A 212 -0.44 -16.11 9.62
C LEU A 212 -0.07 -15.94 11.11
N TRP A 213 -0.40 -16.88 11.96
CA TRP A 213 -0.03 -16.87 13.37
C TRP A 213 1.50 -16.77 13.59
N PHE A 214 2.30 -17.30 12.67
CA PHE A 214 3.77 -17.19 12.75
C PHE A 214 4.27 -15.74 12.81
N THR A 215 3.50 -14.78 12.34
CA THR A 215 3.85 -13.35 12.37
C THR A 215 3.89 -12.76 13.78
N GLU A 216 3.37 -13.48 14.78
CA GLU A 216 3.53 -13.10 16.19
C GLU A 216 4.95 -13.35 16.72
N ILE A 217 5.70 -14.21 16.02
CA ILE A 217 7.06 -14.61 16.43
C ILE A 217 8.11 -13.96 15.53
N ASP A 218 7.78 -13.74 14.25
CA ASP A 218 8.70 -13.21 13.25
C ASP A 218 8.55 -11.68 13.11
N SER A 219 9.43 -10.94 13.77
CA SER A 219 9.45 -9.47 13.75
C SER A 219 9.71 -8.86 12.37
N ASP A 220 10.32 -9.62 11.45
CA ASP A 220 10.61 -9.14 10.09
C ASP A 220 9.36 -9.11 9.19
N LYS A 221 8.22 -9.59 9.69
CA LYS A 221 6.95 -9.69 8.99
C LYS A 221 5.90 -8.70 9.50
N GLU A 222 6.32 -7.52 9.98
CA GLU A 222 5.43 -6.50 10.55
C GLU A 222 4.22 -6.16 9.66
N ALA A 223 4.43 -5.95 8.35
CA ALA A 223 3.34 -5.63 7.43
C ALA A 223 2.37 -6.81 7.22
N LEU A 224 2.86 -8.04 7.28
CA LEU A 224 2.01 -9.24 7.19
C LEU A 224 1.23 -9.47 8.48
N LYS A 225 1.84 -9.17 9.65
CA LYS A 225 1.16 -9.14 10.94
C LYS A 225 0.05 -8.10 10.93
N ALA A 226 0.35 -6.87 10.55
CA ALA A 226 -0.64 -5.80 10.45
C ALA A 226 -1.79 -6.13 9.49
N PHE A 227 -1.50 -6.83 8.39
CA PHE A 227 -2.54 -7.35 7.50
C PHE A 227 -3.45 -8.39 8.18
N LYS A 228 -2.88 -9.33 8.93
CA LYS A 228 -3.64 -10.30 9.71
C LYS A 228 -4.55 -9.59 10.72
N ASP A 229 -3.97 -8.63 11.47
CA ASP A 229 -4.68 -7.88 12.50
C ASP A 229 -5.83 -7.04 11.89
N ALA A 230 -5.59 -6.41 10.75
CA ALA A 230 -6.63 -5.69 10.00
C ALA A 230 -7.78 -6.60 9.54
N MET A 231 -7.48 -7.82 9.13
CA MET A 231 -8.53 -8.79 8.77
C MET A 231 -9.35 -9.22 9.99
N ILE A 232 -8.71 -9.38 11.15
CA ILE A 232 -9.40 -9.67 12.41
C ILE A 232 -10.29 -8.49 12.82
N ALA A 233 -9.80 -7.25 12.72
CA ALA A 233 -10.58 -6.05 12.99
C ALA A 233 -11.81 -5.97 12.08
N ARG A 234 -11.65 -6.23 10.78
CA ARG A 234 -12.78 -6.27 9.83
C ARG A 234 -13.86 -7.28 10.22
N VAL A 235 -13.48 -8.44 10.75
CA VAL A 235 -14.45 -9.45 11.26
C VAL A 235 -15.17 -8.92 12.49
N LYS A 236 -14.42 -8.29 13.43
CA LYS A 236 -14.97 -7.75 14.69
C LYS A 236 -15.92 -6.57 14.49
N HIS A 237 -15.65 -5.69 13.52
CA HIS A 237 -16.48 -4.51 13.24
C HIS A 237 -17.77 -4.85 12.49
N ARG A 238 -17.96 -6.10 12.13
CA ARG A 238 -19.18 -6.60 11.50
C ARG A 238 -19.94 -7.52 12.44
N ASN A 239 -21.25 -7.64 12.25
CA ASN A 239 -22.08 -8.59 13.02
C ASN A 239 -21.83 -10.04 12.53
N ILE A 240 -20.59 -10.50 12.69
CA ILE A 240 -20.16 -11.86 12.38
C ILE A 240 -20.03 -12.59 13.72
N GLU A 241 -20.80 -13.65 13.90
CA GLU A 241 -20.67 -14.55 15.03
C GLU A 241 -19.43 -15.43 14.81
N VAL A 242 -18.51 -15.47 15.80
CA VAL A 242 -17.29 -16.27 15.75
C VAL A 242 -17.33 -17.32 16.84
#